data_8f1e27ff290bac223c172b763025f23c
#
_entry.id   8f1e27ff290bac223c172b763025f23c
#
_cell.length_a   1.000
_cell.length_b   1.000
_cell.length_c   1.000
_cell.angle_alpha   90.00
_cell.angle_beta   90.00
_cell.angle_gamma   90.00
#
_symmetry.space_group_name_H-M   'P 1'
#
loop_
_entity.id
_entity.type
_entity.pdbx_description
1 polymer ?
#
loop_
_entity_poly.entity_id
_entity_poly.type
_entity_poly.pdbx_seq_one_letter_code
_entity_poly.pdbx_strand_id
1 'polypeptide(L)'
;MKHFLILVTLSLFFIQCKTSEEKDSTKIITNQSTIKYAKGFDIITNNNQKKLIIKKVFQNSKKQFEFTLTNKTYISKNQLKIPVEKLVVTSTTHIPMLELLNSENKLVGFPHAKYISSEKTRKRIDNGKIVELGMEQSMNTEKLLDLQPELVVGFSLHPNSKLYENIKKAGIPVVFNGDWLEETPLGRAEWIKFFGVLLNKEKQADSVFNAIERNYLDAKKTAKKSSNYPTILSGSMFKEVWNVPGGNSFIATFFKDAHLNYLWKETKSTGSLQLSFESALDKGKKADYWIGCGLYETTAQLLNANKHYKEFDALKNESTYTIGTKKGKTGGLIYFELAPIRPDLVLKDIIKITNPKALPNYKLTFFEKMK
;
A
#
# COMPACT_ATOMS: atom_id res chain seq x y z
N MET A 1 3.95 78.45 -74.40
CA MET A 1 4.41 77.08 -74.72
C MET A 1 4.96 76.48 -73.47
N LYS A 2 4.59 75.23 -73.23
CA LYS A 2 5.05 74.26 -72.23
C LYS A 2 4.43 74.44 -70.79
N HIS A 3 3.49 73.56 -70.61
CA HIS A 3 2.86 73.20 -69.35
C HIS A 3 3.83 72.50 -68.43
N PHE A 4 3.77 72.84 -67.12
CA PHE A 4 4.41 71.98 -66.14
C PHE A 4 3.35 71.55 -65.17
N LEU A 5 3.00 70.28 -65.24
CA LEU A 5 2.01 69.59 -64.41
C LEU A 5 2.67 69.21 -63.11
N ILE A 6 2.20 69.79 -61.99
CA ILE A 6 2.66 69.38 -60.60
C ILE A 6 1.67 68.37 -60.13
N LEU A 7 2.14 67.14 -59.98
CA LEU A 7 1.43 66.00 -59.40
C LEU A 7 1.56 66.06 -57.91
N VAL A 8 0.50 66.37 -57.17
CA VAL A 8 0.47 66.31 -55.71
C VAL A 8 0.06 64.90 -55.31
N THR A 9 1.01 64.13 -54.83
CA THR A 9 0.78 62.81 -54.25
C THR A 9 0.31 62.93 -52.79
N LEU A 10 -0.95 62.63 -52.57
CA LEU A 10 -1.58 62.61 -51.22
C LEU A 10 -1.22 61.30 -50.56
N SER A 11 -0.30 61.32 -49.60
CA SER A 11 0.09 60.17 -48.78
C SER A 11 -0.97 59.91 -47.66
N LEU A 12 -1.81 58.95 -47.86
CA LEU A 12 -2.74 58.45 -46.83
C LEU A 12 -1.92 57.61 -45.81
N PHE A 13 -1.71 58.15 -44.60
CA PHE A 13 -1.19 57.38 -43.47
C PHE A 13 -2.36 56.51 -42.92
N PHE A 14 -2.30 55.22 -43.21
CA PHE A 14 -3.11 54.24 -42.50
C PHE A 14 -2.50 54.05 -41.10
N ILE A 15 -3.17 54.57 -40.08
CA ILE A 15 -2.95 54.25 -38.67
C ILE A 15 -3.58 52.85 -38.45
N GLN A 16 -2.74 51.83 -38.47
CA GLN A 16 -3.11 50.46 -38.18
C GLN A 16 -3.11 50.34 -36.63
N CYS A 17 -4.33 50.44 -36.04
CA CYS A 17 -4.54 50.09 -34.64
C CYS A 17 -4.28 48.58 -34.51
N LYS A 18 -3.16 48.21 -33.90
CA LYS A 18 -2.90 46.85 -33.42
C LYS A 18 -3.80 46.63 -32.21
N THR A 19 -4.97 46.02 -32.42
CA THR A 19 -5.68 45.31 -31.35
C THR A 19 -4.76 44.22 -30.85
N SER A 20 -4.22 44.39 -29.65
CA SER A 20 -3.61 43.28 -28.90
C SER A 20 -4.71 42.28 -28.61
N GLU A 21 -4.77 41.19 -29.36
CA GLU A 21 -5.44 39.98 -28.93
C GLU A 21 -4.77 39.58 -27.61
N GLU A 22 -5.42 39.86 -26.49
CA GLU A 22 -5.17 39.10 -25.27
C GLU A 22 -5.33 37.63 -25.63
N LYS A 23 -4.21 36.95 -25.81
CA LYS A 23 -4.20 35.49 -25.76
C LYS A 23 -4.72 35.12 -24.39
N ASP A 24 -6.03 34.87 -24.34
CA ASP A 24 -6.65 34.13 -23.26
C ASP A 24 -5.87 32.81 -23.17
N SER A 25 -4.88 32.81 -22.31
CA SER A 25 -4.18 31.62 -21.92
C SER A 25 -5.17 30.78 -21.14
N THR A 26 -6.05 30.10 -21.85
CA THR A 26 -6.76 28.95 -21.34
C THR A 26 -5.69 28.01 -20.80
N LYS A 27 -5.42 28.14 -19.51
CA LYS A 27 -4.66 27.18 -18.74
C LYS A 27 -5.32 25.83 -19.05
N ILE A 28 -4.70 25.07 -19.93
CA ILE A 28 -5.00 23.65 -20.10
C ILE A 28 -4.73 23.05 -18.74
N ILE A 29 -5.78 22.92 -17.92
CA ILE A 29 -5.72 22.27 -16.63
C ILE A 29 -5.59 20.80 -16.98
N THR A 30 -4.37 20.35 -17.12
CA THR A 30 -4.07 18.92 -17.25
C THR A 30 -4.55 18.25 -15.97
N ASN A 31 -5.47 17.30 -16.12
CA ASN A 31 -5.87 16.36 -15.07
C ASN A 31 -4.63 15.52 -14.68
N GLN A 32 -3.71 16.10 -13.92
CA GLN A 32 -2.46 15.43 -13.60
C GLN A 32 -2.65 14.64 -12.31
N SER A 33 -2.53 13.32 -12.43
CA SER A 33 -2.49 12.42 -11.29
C SER A 33 -1.28 12.76 -10.40
N THR A 34 -1.50 12.78 -9.09
CA THR A 34 -0.43 12.94 -8.09
C THR A 34 0.15 11.59 -7.64
N ILE A 35 -0.38 10.48 -8.19
CA ILE A 35 -0.03 9.11 -7.81
C ILE A 35 1.03 8.57 -8.79
N LYS A 36 2.14 8.07 -8.26
CA LYS A 36 3.34 7.68 -9.01
C LYS A 36 3.47 6.17 -9.21
N TYR A 37 3.17 5.38 -8.19
CA TYR A 37 3.39 3.93 -8.16
C TYR A 37 2.11 3.12 -8.04
N ALA A 38 1.16 3.60 -7.23
CA ALA A 38 -0.10 2.89 -7.04
C ALA A 38 -0.93 2.90 -8.32
N LYS A 39 -1.53 1.75 -8.63
CA LYS A 39 -2.40 1.56 -9.79
C LYS A 39 -3.88 1.47 -9.42
N GLY A 40 -4.16 1.20 -8.14
CA GLY A 40 -5.50 0.94 -7.63
C GLY A 40 -6.34 2.18 -7.38
N PHE A 41 -5.74 3.36 -7.28
CA PHE A 41 -6.48 4.62 -7.08
C PHE A 41 -5.85 5.81 -7.77
N ASP A 42 -6.55 6.94 -7.76
CA ASP A 42 -6.06 8.23 -8.24
C ASP A 42 -6.68 9.39 -7.45
N ILE A 43 -5.98 10.50 -7.41
CA ILE A 43 -6.44 11.78 -6.85
C ILE A 43 -6.27 12.83 -7.94
N ILE A 44 -7.39 13.40 -8.39
CA ILE A 44 -7.41 14.42 -9.44
C ILE A 44 -7.97 15.72 -8.85
N THR A 45 -7.27 16.81 -9.11
CA THR A 45 -7.76 18.16 -8.78
C THR A 45 -8.07 18.90 -10.06
N ASN A 46 -9.30 19.33 -10.21
CA ASN A 46 -9.76 20.15 -11.34
C ASN A 46 -10.61 21.31 -10.81
N ASN A 47 -10.28 22.56 -11.18
CA ASN A 47 -11.01 23.77 -10.78
C ASN A 47 -11.34 23.82 -9.29
N ASN A 48 -10.39 23.59 -8.40
CA ASN A 48 -10.54 23.50 -6.95
C ASN A 48 -11.45 22.34 -6.45
N GLN A 49 -11.93 21.47 -7.34
CA GLN A 49 -12.68 20.28 -6.97
C GLN A 49 -11.74 19.07 -6.96
N LYS A 50 -11.65 18.38 -5.82
CA LYS A 50 -10.89 17.14 -5.69
C LYS A 50 -11.79 15.94 -5.95
N LYS A 51 -11.28 14.98 -6.69
CA LYS A 51 -11.90 13.68 -6.94
C LYS A 51 -10.98 12.56 -6.48
N LEU A 52 -11.54 11.61 -5.76
CA LEU A 52 -10.90 10.35 -5.41
C LEU A 52 -11.48 9.27 -6.32
N ILE A 53 -10.61 8.63 -7.11
CA ILE A 53 -10.99 7.56 -8.04
C ILE A 53 -10.39 6.27 -7.54
N ILE A 54 -11.20 5.27 -7.25
CA ILE A 54 -10.75 3.92 -6.89
C ILE A 54 -10.91 3.03 -8.10
N LYS A 55 -9.78 2.62 -8.69
CA LYS A 55 -9.71 1.91 -9.98
C LYS A 55 -9.76 0.40 -9.81
N LYS A 56 -9.19 -0.13 -8.73
CA LYS A 56 -9.06 -1.57 -8.49
C LYS A 56 -9.25 -1.87 -7.00
N VAL A 57 -10.34 -2.53 -6.69
CA VAL A 57 -10.72 -2.86 -5.30
C VAL A 57 -10.82 -4.36 -5.10
N PHE A 58 -11.26 -5.09 -6.13
CA PHE A 58 -11.49 -6.53 -6.06
C PHE A 58 -10.68 -7.23 -7.16
N GLN A 59 -10.21 -8.42 -6.84
CA GLN A 59 -9.51 -9.23 -7.82
C GLN A 59 -10.43 -9.53 -9.02
N ASN A 60 -9.91 -9.37 -10.24
CA ASN A 60 -10.63 -9.62 -11.51
C ASN A 60 -11.87 -8.72 -11.75
N SER A 61 -12.09 -7.66 -10.96
CA SER A 61 -13.18 -6.71 -11.15
C SER A 61 -12.73 -5.48 -11.95
N LYS A 62 -13.59 -5.05 -12.88
CA LYS A 62 -13.44 -3.77 -13.59
C LYS A 62 -14.23 -2.64 -12.93
N LYS A 63 -14.88 -2.91 -11.78
CA LYS A 63 -15.70 -1.92 -11.07
C LYS A 63 -14.82 -0.81 -10.52
N GLN A 64 -15.11 0.41 -10.89
CA GLN A 64 -14.47 1.62 -10.38
C GLN A 64 -15.46 2.44 -9.57
N PHE A 65 -14.92 3.25 -8.67
CA PHE A 65 -15.71 4.18 -7.85
C PHE A 65 -15.07 5.55 -7.96
N GLU A 66 -15.92 6.57 -8.11
CA GLU A 66 -15.50 7.96 -8.15
C GLU A 66 -16.25 8.73 -7.07
N PHE A 67 -15.50 9.50 -6.29
CA PHE A 67 -16.03 10.33 -5.22
C PHE A 67 -15.54 11.76 -5.38
N THR A 68 -16.47 12.70 -5.37
CA THR A 68 -16.16 14.12 -5.25
C THR A 68 -15.95 14.47 -3.77
N LEU A 69 -14.81 15.04 -3.45
CA LEU A 69 -14.46 15.45 -2.09
C LEU A 69 -14.95 16.88 -1.86
N THR A 70 -15.63 17.11 -0.74
CA THR A 70 -16.25 18.42 -0.44
C THR A 70 -16.14 18.73 1.06
N ASN A 71 -16.06 20.02 1.37
CA ASN A 71 -16.17 20.52 2.75
C ASN A 71 -17.61 20.95 3.10
N LYS A 72 -18.56 20.76 2.20
CA LYS A 72 -19.97 21.13 2.43
C LYS A 72 -20.66 20.16 3.39
N THR A 73 -21.63 20.66 4.15
CA THR A 73 -22.40 19.85 5.11
C THR A 73 -23.37 18.89 4.41
N TYR A 74 -23.93 19.29 3.26
CA TYR A 74 -24.81 18.45 2.46
C TYR A 74 -23.97 17.55 1.54
N ILE A 75 -24.27 16.26 1.57
CA ILE A 75 -23.57 15.24 0.78
C ILE A 75 -24.61 14.56 -0.10
N SER A 76 -24.41 14.64 -1.42
CA SER A 76 -25.15 13.83 -2.39
C SER A 76 -24.47 12.47 -2.60
N LYS A 77 -25.15 11.59 -3.34
CA LYS A 77 -24.58 10.31 -3.77
C LYS A 77 -23.22 10.55 -4.46
N ASN A 78 -22.22 9.78 -4.09
CA ASN A 78 -20.83 9.90 -4.59
C ASN A 78 -20.06 11.17 -4.15
N GLN A 79 -20.53 11.88 -3.14
CA GLN A 79 -19.74 12.89 -2.46
C GLN A 79 -19.24 12.37 -1.10
N LEU A 80 -18.06 12.81 -0.71
CA LEU A 80 -17.47 12.53 0.61
C LEU A 80 -17.11 13.86 1.27
N LYS A 81 -17.59 14.05 2.49
CA LYS A 81 -17.18 15.18 3.31
C LYS A 81 -15.74 14.99 3.77
N ILE A 82 -14.92 16.03 3.62
CA ILE A 82 -13.56 16.08 4.13
C ILE A 82 -13.34 17.38 4.92
N PRO A 83 -12.46 17.39 5.94
CA PRO A 83 -11.81 16.20 6.52
C PRO A 83 -12.79 15.26 7.22
N VAL A 84 -12.48 13.96 7.20
CA VAL A 84 -13.21 12.96 7.97
C VAL A 84 -12.76 13.05 9.43
N GLU A 85 -13.72 13.18 10.36
CA GLU A 85 -13.45 13.32 11.79
C GLU A 85 -13.67 12.02 12.58
N LYS A 86 -14.60 11.16 12.13
CA LYS A 86 -14.88 9.86 12.71
C LYS A 86 -14.86 8.80 11.62
N LEU A 87 -13.92 7.86 11.69
CA LEU A 87 -13.85 6.78 10.72
C LEU A 87 -13.74 5.41 11.38
N VAL A 88 -14.21 4.41 10.66
CA VAL A 88 -13.96 3.00 10.91
C VAL A 88 -13.13 2.46 9.76
N VAL A 89 -12.08 1.70 10.05
CA VAL A 89 -11.31 0.98 9.04
C VAL A 89 -11.35 -0.52 9.35
N THR A 90 -11.21 -1.38 8.34
CA THR A 90 -11.39 -2.83 8.52
C THR A 90 -10.13 -3.65 8.23
N SER A 91 -9.01 -3.00 7.90
CA SER A 91 -7.72 -3.67 7.73
C SER A 91 -6.68 -3.11 8.69
N THR A 92 -5.85 -3.98 9.27
CA THR A 92 -4.73 -3.57 10.11
C THR A 92 -3.69 -2.75 9.33
N THR A 93 -3.58 -2.92 8.01
CA THR A 93 -2.67 -2.12 7.15
C THR A 93 -2.99 -0.63 7.18
N HIS A 94 -4.24 -0.26 7.51
CA HIS A 94 -4.67 1.14 7.60
C HIS A 94 -4.18 1.83 8.89
N ILE A 95 -3.92 1.06 9.96
CA ILE A 95 -3.54 1.60 11.28
C ILE A 95 -2.27 2.44 11.22
N PRO A 96 -1.13 1.93 10.70
CA PRO A 96 0.08 2.73 10.65
C PRO A 96 -0.01 3.91 9.68
N MET A 97 -0.88 3.85 8.66
CA MET A 97 -1.11 5.00 7.78
C MET A 97 -1.79 6.14 8.55
N LEU A 98 -2.78 5.83 9.39
CA LEU A 98 -3.43 6.83 10.26
C LEU A 98 -2.45 7.42 11.28
N GLU A 99 -1.59 6.58 11.88
CA GLU A 99 -0.60 7.01 12.86
C GLU A 99 0.47 7.94 12.25
N LEU A 100 0.97 7.60 11.04
CA LEU A 100 1.94 8.44 10.32
C LEU A 100 1.35 9.79 9.89
N LEU A 101 0.02 9.84 9.74
CA LEU A 101 -0.71 11.08 9.49
C LEU A 101 -1.14 11.82 10.77
N ASN A 102 -0.74 11.33 11.96
CA ASN A 102 -1.19 11.86 13.26
C ASN A 102 -2.73 11.98 13.32
N SER A 103 -3.43 10.96 12.86
CA SER A 103 -4.88 10.93 12.71
C SER A 103 -5.51 9.67 13.33
N GLU A 104 -4.77 8.91 14.12
CA GLU A 104 -5.28 7.73 14.83
C GLU A 104 -6.41 8.06 15.82
N ASN A 105 -6.49 9.32 16.22
CA ASN A 105 -7.59 9.82 17.07
C ASN A 105 -8.94 9.86 16.35
N LYS A 106 -8.95 9.82 15.02
CA LYS A 106 -10.16 9.78 14.20
C LYS A 106 -10.75 8.36 14.12
N LEU A 107 -9.98 7.33 14.42
CA LEU A 107 -10.45 5.96 14.46
C LEU A 107 -11.34 5.71 15.69
N VAL A 108 -12.61 5.34 15.45
CA VAL A 108 -13.61 5.13 16.51
C VAL A 108 -14.05 3.67 16.65
N GLY A 109 -13.83 2.83 15.65
CA GLY A 109 -14.17 1.41 15.69
C GLY A 109 -13.29 0.59 14.75
N PHE A 110 -13.10 -0.69 15.09
CA PHE A 110 -12.31 -1.63 14.31
C PHE A 110 -12.80 -3.07 14.50
N PRO A 111 -12.99 -3.88 13.44
CA PRO A 111 -13.26 -5.31 13.57
C PRO A 111 -11.97 -6.08 13.86
N HIS A 112 -12.04 -7.17 14.65
CA HIS A 112 -10.88 -7.98 14.99
C HIS A 112 -9.71 -7.19 15.60
N ALA A 113 -10.01 -6.25 16.48
CA ALA A 113 -9.02 -5.36 17.12
C ALA A 113 -7.84 -6.11 17.77
N LYS A 114 -8.01 -7.40 18.11
CA LYS A 114 -6.93 -8.25 18.66
C LYS A 114 -5.72 -8.37 17.71
N TYR A 115 -5.93 -8.20 16.40
CA TYR A 115 -4.84 -8.28 15.43
C TYR A 115 -4.05 -6.99 15.26
N ILE A 116 -4.48 -5.89 15.87
CA ILE A 116 -3.72 -4.63 15.87
C ILE A 116 -2.46 -4.81 16.72
N SER A 117 -1.30 -4.67 16.09
CA SER A 117 0.02 -4.82 16.71
C SER A 117 0.57 -3.51 17.28
N SER A 118 0.13 -2.35 16.77
CA SER A 118 0.58 -1.04 17.20
C SER A 118 0.27 -0.79 18.68
N GLU A 119 1.29 -0.46 19.47
CA GLU A 119 1.13 -0.09 20.87
C GLU A 119 0.32 1.20 21.06
N LYS A 120 0.48 2.17 20.14
CA LYS A 120 -0.21 3.46 20.16
C LYS A 120 -1.72 3.26 20.00
N THR A 121 -2.13 2.51 18.98
CA THR A 121 -3.54 2.21 18.74
C THR A 121 -4.09 1.23 19.78
N ARG A 122 -3.28 0.26 20.25
CA ARG A 122 -3.67 -0.65 21.33
C ARG A 122 -4.06 0.09 22.62
N LYS A 123 -3.27 1.09 23.04
CA LYS A 123 -3.61 1.95 24.20
C LYS A 123 -4.96 2.63 24.02
N ARG A 124 -5.33 3.04 22.80
CA ARG A 124 -6.63 3.65 22.53
C ARG A 124 -7.78 2.65 22.65
N ILE A 125 -7.56 1.39 22.21
CA ILE A 125 -8.53 0.29 22.37
C ILE A 125 -8.70 -0.02 23.87
N ASP A 126 -7.61 -0.22 24.58
CA ASP A 126 -7.61 -0.52 26.02
C ASP A 126 -8.31 0.58 26.86
N ASN A 127 -8.25 1.83 26.41
CA ASN A 127 -8.92 2.99 26.99
C ASN A 127 -10.37 3.22 26.49
N GLY A 128 -10.96 2.27 25.74
CA GLY A 128 -12.32 2.37 25.23
C GLY A 128 -12.57 3.46 24.16
N LYS A 129 -11.48 4.01 23.56
CA LYS A 129 -11.59 5.04 22.50
C LYS A 129 -11.82 4.46 21.11
N ILE A 130 -11.64 3.15 20.95
CA ILE A 130 -11.89 2.40 19.72
C ILE A 130 -12.75 1.20 20.12
N VAL A 131 -13.93 1.09 19.53
CA VAL A 131 -14.89 0.03 19.82
C VAL A 131 -14.57 -1.22 18.98
N GLU A 132 -14.54 -2.39 19.63
CA GLU A 132 -14.44 -3.69 18.98
C GLU A 132 -15.77 -4.00 18.24
N LEU A 133 -15.70 -4.20 16.94
CA LEU A 133 -16.87 -4.43 16.08
C LEU A 133 -17.09 -5.92 15.71
N GLY A 134 -16.31 -6.83 16.27
CA GLY A 134 -16.41 -8.27 15.97
C GLY A 134 -15.66 -8.66 14.71
N MET A 135 -16.10 -9.72 14.03
CA MET A 135 -15.47 -10.20 12.81
C MET A 135 -15.88 -9.33 11.62
N GLU A 136 -14.98 -9.11 10.64
CA GLU A 136 -15.31 -8.28 9.48
C GLU A 136 -16.54 -8.79 8.72
N GLN A 137 -16.61 -10.12 8.48
CA GLN A 137 -17.73 -10.71 7.73
C GLN A 137 -19.07 -10.65 8.48
N SER A 138 -19.04 -10.54 9.81
CA SER A 138 -20.19 -10.48 10.71
C SER A 138 -20.05 -9.31 11.70
N MET A 139 -19.62 -8.17 11.18
CA MET A 139 -19.44 -6.96 11.98
C MET A 139 -20.75 -6.58 12.70
N ASN A 140 -20.64 -6.20 13.96
CA ASN A 140 -21.78 -5.71 14.73
C ASN A 140 -22.23 -4.34 14.19
N THR A 141 -23.26 -4.38 13.34
CA THR A 141 -23.80 -3.19 12.68
C THR A 141 -24.50 -2.26 13.65
N GLU A 142 -25.09 -2.75 14.74
CA GLU A 142 -25.71 -1.93 15.79
C GLU A 142 -24.65 -1.04 16.46
N LYS A 143 -23.58 -1.65 16.97
CA LYS A 143 -22.45 -0.88 17.52
C LYS A 143 -21.85 0.10 16.51
N LEU A 144 -21.75 -0.31 15.24
CA LEU A 144 -21.26 0.58 14.18
C LEU A 144 -22.17 1.82 14.01
N LEU A 145 -23.48 1.62 14.02
CA LEU A 145 -24.46 2.72 13.88
C LEU A 145 -24.42 3.67 15.10
N ASP A 146 -24.27 3.12 16.30
CA ASP A 146 -24.13 3.91 17.54
C ASP A 146 -22.89 4.81 17.54
N LEU A 147 -21.80 4.38 16.88
CA LEU A 147 -20.60 5.18 16.73
C LEU A 147 -20.80 6.38 15.79
N GLN A 148 -21.77 6.33 14.90
CA GLN A 148 -22.04 7.34 13.88
C GLN A 148 -20.75 7.76 13.13
N PRO A 149 -20.03 6.83 12.49
CA PRO A 149 -18.85 7.21 11.74
C PRO A 149 -19.24 7.99 10.48
N GLU A 150 -18.44 8.98 10.11
CA GLU A 150 -18.63 9.76 8.87
C GLU A 150 -18.18 8.95 7.64
N LEU A 151 -17.35 7.92 7.84
CA LEU A 151 -16.83 7.07 6.77
C LEU A 151 -16.44 5.69 7.31
N VAL A 152 -16.74 4.66 6.53
CA VAL A 152 -16.15 3.32 6.66
C VAL A 152 -15.20 3.10 5.51
N VAL A 153 -13.92 2.82 5.82
CA VAL A 153 -12.94 2.37 4.84
C VAL A 153 -12.85 0.85 4.90
N GLY A 154 -13.48 0.22 3.91
CA GLY A 154 -13.60 -1.23 3.83
C GLY A 154 -12.39 -1.87 3.16
N PHE A 155 -12.01 -3.04 3.66
CA PHE A 155 -11.23 -4.03 2.94
C PHE A 155 -12.19 -5.16 2.57
N SER A 156 -12.24 -5.59 1.32
CA SER A 156 -13.10 -6.71 0.94
C SER A 156 -12.49 -7.52 -0.19
N LEU A 157 -12.62 -8.84 -0.08
CA LEU A 157 -12.20 -9.77 -1.13
C LEU A 157 -13.27 -9.92 -2.22
N HIS A 158 -14.53 -9.54 -1.93
CA HIS A 158 -15.67 -9.76 -2.82
C HIS A 158 -16.45 -8.48 -3.09
N PRO A 159 -16.90 -8.24 -4.35
CA PRO A 159 -17.60 -7.02 -4.73
C PRO A 159 -19.02 -6.88 -4.15
N ASN A 160 -19.62 -7.98 -3.69
CA ASN A 160 -21.03 -8.07 -3.26
C ASN A 160 -21.14 -8.43 -1.78
N SER A 161 -20.51 -7.66 -0.91
CA SER A 161 -20.64 -7.85 0.54
C SER A 161 -21.95 -7.25 1.03
N LYS A 162 -22.91 -8.08 1.49
CA LYS A 162 -24.17 -7.64 2.10
C LYS A 162 -23.94 -6.69 3.29
N LEU A 163 -22.86 -6.90 4.03
CA LEU A 163 -22.48 -6.04 5.15
C LEU A 163 -22.32 -4.58 4.69
N TYR A 164 -21.45 -4.33 3.71
CA TYR A 164 -21.19 -2.97 3.23
C TYR A 164 -22.38 -2.35 2.51
N GLU A 165 -23.21 -3.16 1.87
CA GLU A 165 -24.50 -2.70 1.31
C GLU A 165 -25.46 -2.21 2.40
N ASN A 166 -25.57 -2.95 3.51
CA ASN A 166 -26.42 -2.55 4.65
C ASN A 166 -25.90 -1.28 5.34
N ILE A 167 -24.58 -1.15 5.50
CA ILE A 167 -23.94 0.07 6.04
C ILE A 167 -24.29 1.29 5.16
N LYS A 168 -24.20 1.15 3.83
CA LYS A 168 -24.58 2.23 2.90
C LYS A 168 -26.06 2.57 2.98
N LYS A 169 -26.96 1.55 3.09
CA LYS A 169 -28.41 1.78 3.25
C LYS A 169 -28.74 2.52 4.54
N ALA A 170 -27.93 2.33 5.58
CA ALA A 170 -28.05 3.09 6.83
C ALA A 170 -27.49 4.52 6.75
N GLY A 171 -27.07 4.98 5.56
CA GLY A 171 -26.62 6.34 5.33
C GLY A 171 -25.12 6.58 5.60
N ILE A 172 -24.35 5.56 5.96
CA ILE A 172 -22.92 5.70 6.21
C ILE A 172 -22.14 5.47 4.91
N PRO A 173 -21.35 6.43 4.44
CA PRO A 173 -20.49 6.25 3.27
C PRO A 173 -19.49 5.12 3.46
N VAL A 174 -19.28 4.31 2.41
CA VAL A 174 -18.29 3.25 2.38
C VAL A 174 -17.37 3.46 1.18
N VAL A 175 -16.07 3.54 1.45
CA VAL A 175 -15.02 3.57 0.43
C VAL A 175 -14.13 2.35 0.62
N PHE A 176 -13.75 1.70 -0.47
CA PHE A 176 -12.87 0.54 -0.41
C PHE A 176 -11.42 0.95 -0.63
N ASN A 177 -10.53 0.41 0.18
CA ASN A 177 -9.10 0.48 -0.01
C ASN A 177 -8.62 -0.83 -0.67
N GLY A 178 -7.87 -0.70 -1.76
CA GLY A 178 -7.36 -1.82 -2.57
C GLY A 178 -5.84 -2.00 -2.48
N ASP A 179 -5.18 -1.51 -1.43
CA ASP A 179 -3.72 -1.56 -1.26
C ASP A 179 -3.14 -2.97 -1.41
N TRP A 180 -3.87 -3.99 -0.99
CA TRP A 180 -3.47 -5.39 -1.08
C TRP A 180 -3.35 -5.93 -2.51
N LEU A 181 -3.96 -5.26 -3.50
CA LEU A 181 -3.91 -5.60 -4.92
C LEU A 181 -2.73 -4.95 -5.65
N GLU A 182 -1.98 -4.06 -4.99
CA GLU A 182 -0.79 -3.47 -5.58
C GLU A 182 0.33 -4.50 -5.70
N GLU A 183 0.95 -4.51 -6.87
CA GLU A 183 1.98 -5.47 -7.25
C GLU A 183 3.39 -5.03 -6.83
N THR A 184 3.54 -3.77 -6.42
CA THR A 184 4.83 -3.20 -6.04
C THR A 184 4.85 -2.71 -4.60
N PRO A 185 6.00 -2.81 -3.91
CA PRO A 185 6.16 -2.29 -2.55
C PRO A 185 5.82 -0.81 -2.40
N LEU A 186 6.31 0.03 -3.30
CA LEU A 186 6.02 1.47 -3.28
C LEU A 186 4.57 1.78 -3.67
N GLY A 187 3.94 0.97 -4.54
CA GLY A 187 2.52 1.11 -4.84
C GLY A 187 1.65 0.92 -3.61
N ARG A 188 1.93 -0.09 -2.77
CA ARG A 188 1.23 -0.28 -1.49
C ARG A 188 1.42 0.89 -0.54
N ALA A 189 2.65 1.34 -0.38
CA ALA A 189 2.97 2.44 0.53
C ALA A 189 2.31 3.76 0.09
N GLU A 190 2.12 3.98 -1.20
CA GLU A 190 1.52 5.21 -1.72
C GLU A 190 0.04 5.38 -1.35
N TRP A 191 -0.64 4.32 -0.90
CA TRP A 191 -2.01 4.40 -0.38
C TRP A 191 -2.13 5.27 0.90
N ILE A 192 -1.05 5.70 1.52
CA ILE A 192 -1.09 6.74 2.55
C ILE A 192 -1.70 8.04 2.01
N LYS A 193 -1.51 8.35 0.71
CA LYS A 193 -2.09 9.53 0.08
C LYS A 193 -3.63 9.45 -0.03
N PHE A 194 -4.18 8.23 -0.13
CA PHE A 194 -5.61 8.00 -0.03
C PHE A 194 -6.16 8.50 1.31
N PHE A 195 -5.52 8.14 2.43
CA PHE A 195 -5.88 8.67 3.74
C PHE A 195 -5.56 10.16 3.86
N GLY A 196 -4.45 10.60 3.26
CA GLY A 196 -4.05 12.01 3.22
C GLY A 196 -5.18 12.91 2.69
N VAL A 197 -5.79 12.56 1.56
CA VAL A 197 -6.86 13.37 0.97
C VAL A 197 -8.16 13.31 1.77
N LEU A 198 -8.51 12.15 2.35
CA LEU A 198 -9.71 12.00 3.18
C LEU A 198 -9.62 12.78 4.50
N LEU A 199 -8.42 12.95 5.03
CA LEU A 199 -8.15 13.59 6.32
C LEU A 199 -7.64 15.04 6.19
N ASN A 200 -7.59 15.57 4.96
CA ASN A 200 -6.99 16.88 4.63
C ASN A 200 -5.53 17.01 5.13
N LYS A 201 -4.75 15.93 4.92
CA LYS A 201 -3.36 15.76 5.34
C LYS A 201 -2.43 15.44 4.14
N GLU A 202 -2.76 15.94 2.93
CA GLU A 202 -2.04 15.61 1.69
C GLU A 202 -0.55 15.94 1.79
N LYS A 203 -0.21 17.14 2.28
CA LYS A 203 1.20 17.56 2.44
C LYS A 203 1.98 16.63 3.36
N GLN A 204 1.35 16.16 4.44
CA GLN A 204 1.96 15.22 5.37
C GLN A 204 2.11 13.83 4.72
N ALA A 205 1.07 13.37 4.01
CA ALA A 205 1.10 12.09 3.28
C ALA A 205 2.23 12.09 2.21
N ASP A 206 2.36 13.16 1.45
CA ASP A 206 3.44 13.34 0.47
C ASP A 206 4.81 13.33 1.15
N SER A 207 4.99 14.07 2.25
CA SER A 207 6.24 14.11 3.00
C SER A 207 6.65 12.73 3.51
N VAL A 208 5.71 12.00 4.11
CA VAL A 208 5.93 10.63 4.63
C VAL A 208 6.25 9.68 3.49
N PHE A 209 5.45 9.67 2.42
CA PHE A 209 5.68 8.81 1.28
C PHE A 209 7.03 9.08 0.61
N ASN A 210 7.39 10.34 0.37
CA ASN A 210 8.66 10.73 -0.24
C ASN A 210 9.86 10.28 0.61
N ALA A 211 9.73 10.30 1.94
CA ALA A 211 10.77 9.79 2.83
C ALA A 211 10.92 8.26 2.71
N ILE A 212 9.80 7.52 2.66
CA ILE A 212 9.78 6.07 2.47
C ILE A 212 10.35 5.72 1.10
N GLU A 213 9.95 6.41 0.04
CA GLU A 213 10.46 6.24 -1.32
C GLU A 213 11.98 6.39 -1.38
N ARG A 214 12.51 7.50 -0.84
CA ARG A 214 13.98 7.71 -0.80
C ARG A 214 14.68 6.58 -0.08
N ASN A 215 14.23 6.21 1.12
CA ASN A 215 14.83 5.14 1.91
C ASN A 215 14.80 3.79 1.17
N TYR A 216 13.70 3.51 0.46
CA TYR A 216 13.55 2.29 -0.34
C TYR A 216 14.53 2.25 -1.51
N LEU A 217 14.60 3.35 -2.27
CA LEU A 217 15.49 3.48 -3.44
C LEU A 217 16.97 3.46 -3.04
N ASP A 218 17.32 4.07 -1.91
CA ASP A 218 18.69 4.03 -1.36
C ASP A 218 19.07 2.61 -0.91
N ALA A 219 18.16 1.88 -0.25
CA ALA A 219 18.36 0.49 0.10
C ALA A 219 18.57 -0.38 -1.15
N LYS A 220 17.72 -0.21 -2.17
CA LYS A 220 17.85 -0.89 -3.46
C LYS A 220 19.18 -0.60 -4.16
N LYS A 221 19.63 0.66 -4.13
CA LYS A 221 20.94 1.06 -4.67
C LYS A 221 22.08 0.41 -3.89
N THR A 222 21.96 0.31 -2.57
CA THR A 222 22.93 -0.35 -1.70
C THR A 222 23.02 -1.86 -2.00
N ALA A 223 21.88 -2.54 -2.18
CA ALA A 223 21.84 -3.96 -2.53
C ALA A 223 22.60 -4.28 -3.82
N LYS A 224 22.44 -3.44 -4.84
CA LYS A 224 23.10 -3.63 -6.17
C LYS A 224 24.62 -3.57 -6.14
N LYS A 225 25.23 -3.07 -5.05
CA LYS A 225 26.70 -3.04 -4.90
C LYS A 225 27.26 -4.38 -4.45
N SER A 226 26.41 -5.34 -4.07
CA SER A 226 26.84 -6.68 -3.69
C SER A 226 27.31 -7.47 -4.91
N SER A 227 28.46 -8.12 -4.79
CA SER A 227 28.92 -9.13 -5.76
C SER A 227 28.23 -10.49 -5.55
N ASN A 228 27.61 -10.70 -4.38
CA ASN A 228 26.90 -11.93 -4.05
C ASN A 228 25.47 -11.87 -4.57
N TYR A 229 25.01 -12.99 -5.11
CA TYR A 229 23.66 -13.17 -5.67
C TYR A 229 23.03 -14.45 -5.10
N PRO A 230 22.82 -14.52 -3.76
CA PRO A 230 22.38 -15.75 -3.11
C PRO A 230 20.98 -16.18 -3.52
N THR A 231 20.76 -17.49 -3.48
CA THR A 231 19.48 -18.13 -3.81
C THR A 231 18.51 -18.07 -2.64
N ILE A 232 17.25 -17.72 -2.95
CA ILE A 232 16.20 -17.54 -1.94
C ILE A 232 15.09 -18.55 -2.14
N LEU A 233 14.87 -19.37 -1.11
CA LEU A 233 13.64 -20.12 -0.88
C LEU A 233 12.67 -19.24 -0.07
N SER A 234 11.37 -19.31 -0.37
CA SER A 234 10.32 -18.65 0.39
C SER A 234 9.05 -19.51 0.42
N GLY A 235 8.14 -19.17 1.34
CA GLY A 235 6.90 -19.91 1.54
C GLY A 235 7.06 -21.12 2.46
N SER A 236 5.97 -21.83 2.64
CA SER A 236 5.88 -23.05 3.45
C SER A 236 4.62 -23.82 3.08
N MET A 237 4.50 -25.04 3.61
CA MET A 237 3.26 -25.82 3.51
C MET A 237 2.14 -25.16 4.31
N PHE A 238 0.99 -25.06 3.67
CA PHE A 238 -0.27 -24.84 4.35
C PHE A 238 -1.21 -25.99 3.96
N LYS A 239 -1.58 -26.81 4.92
CA LYS A 239 -2.17 -28.13 4.66
C LYS A 239 -1.17 -28.95 3.80
N GLU A 240 -1.57 -29.43 2.63
CA GLU A 240 -0.75 -30.27 1.75
C GLU A 240 -0.14 -29.49 0.56
N VAL A 241 -0.23 -28.17 0.58
CA VAL A 241 0.20 -27.31 -0.52
C VAL A 241 1.30 -26.38 -0.07
N TRP A 242 2.41 -26.35 -0.78
CA TRP A 242 3.45 -25.35 -0.59
C TRP A 242 3.08 -24.06 -1.33
N ASN A 243 2.89 -22.98 -0.58
CA ASN A 243 2.56 -21.69 -1.15
C ASN A 243 3.83 -20.84 -1.27
N VAL A 244 4.18 -20.43 -2.50
CA VAL A 244 5.31 -19.53 -2.78
C VAL A 244 4.84 -18.26 -3.48
N PRO A 245 5.49 -17.11 -3.27
CA PRO A 245 5.23 -15.91 -4.05
C PRO A 245 5.50 -16.14 -5.54
N GLY A 246 4.59 -15.74 -6.42
CA GLY A 246 4.85 -15.71 -7.86
C GLY A 246 5.92 -14.69 -8.23
N GLY A 247 6.59 -14.85 -9.38
CA GLY A 247 7.75 -14.05 -9.78
C GLY A 247 7.44 -12.55 -10.00
N ASN A 248 6.19 -12.21 -10.33
CA ASN A 248 5.75 -10.83 -10.45
C ASN A 248 4.97 -10.34 -9.21
N SER A 249 5.03 -11.07 -8.10
CA SER A 249 4.34 -10.68 -6.87
C SER A 249 5.07 -9.56 -6.13
N PHE A 250 4.33 -8.92 -5.25
CA PHE A 250 4.83 -7.94 -4.29
C PHE A 250 6.05 -8.47 -3.49
N ILE A 251 6.01 -9.72 -3.03
CA ILE A 251 7.12 -10.34 -2.27
C ILE A 251 8.34 -10.60 -3.17
N ALA A 252 8.13 -11.15 -4.37
CA ALA A 252 9.23 -11.40 -5.30
C ALA A 252 9.94 -10.10 -5.73
N THR A 253 9.20 -8.98 -5.76
CA THR A 253 9.78 -7.66 -6.02
C THR A 253 10.81 -7.26 -4.96
N PHE A 254 10.59 -7.57 -3.68
CA PHE A 254 11.59 -7.32 -2.64
C PHE A 254 12.88 -8.13 -2.88
N PHE A 255 12.77 -9.41 -3.23
CA PHE A 255 13.95 -10.24 -3.51
C PHE A 255 14.73 -9.72 -4.72
N LYS A 256 14.03 -9.32 -5.78
CA LYS A 256 14.64 -8.67 -6.95
C LYS A 256 15.36 -7.37 -6.58
N ASP A 257 14.71 -6.51 -5.77
CA ASP A 257 15.22 -5.21 -5.39
C ASP A 257 16.37 -5.32 -4.35
N ALA A 258 16.39 -6.41 -3.58
CA ALA A 258 17.50 -6.79 -2.71
C ALA A 258 18.67 -7.44 -3.46
N HIS A 259 18.62 -7.55 -4.79
CA HIS A 259 19.64 -8.20 -5.63
C HIS A 259 19.86 -9.68 -5.28
N LEU A 260 18.77 -10.48 -5.26
CA LEU A 260 18.78 -11.88 -4.87
C LEU A 260 18.23 -12.78 -5.97
N ASN A 261 18.66 -14.03 -5.98
CA ASN A 261 18.21 -15.05 -6.92
C ASN A 261 17.00 -15.82 -6.34
N TYR A 262 15.82 -15.26 -6.50
CA TYR A 262 14.59 -15.93 -6.08
C TYR A 262 14.28 -17.11 -6.99
N LEU A 263 14.03 -18.29 -6.40
CA LEU A 263 13.91 -19.55 -7.14
C LEU A 263 12.76 -19.57 -8.16
N TRP A 264 11.67 -18.82 -7.94
CA TRP A 264 10.51 -18.76 -8.85
C TRP A 264 10.37 -17.39 -9.56
N LYS A 265 11.45 -16.64 -9.69
CA LYS A 265 11.47 -15.29 -10.29
C LYS A 265 10.99 -15.25 -11.74
N GLU A 266 11.10 -16.33 -12.49
CA GLU A 266 10.70 -16.39 -13.92
C GLU A 266 9.20 -16.61 -14.12
N THR A 267 8.45 -16.89 -13.06
CA THR A 267 7.00 -17.09 -13.17
C THR A 267 6.27 -15.75 -13.30
N LYS A 268 5.22 -15.72 -14.10
CA LYS A 268 4.45 -14.48 -14.40
C LYS A 268 3.33 -14.19 -13.40
N SER A 269 3.12 -15.06 -12.41
CA SER A 269 2.07 -14.88 -11.41
C SER A 269 2.36 -13.67 -10.51
N THR A 270 1.33 -12.86 -10.24
CA THR A 270 1.35 -11.77 -9.24
C THR A 270 0.86 -12.22 -7.86
N GLY A 271 0.21 -13.40 -7.78
CA GLY A 271 -0.25 -14.04 -6.54
C GLY A 271 0.69 -15.15 -6.09
N SER A 272 0.17 -16.05 -5.24
CA SER A 272 0.89 -17.25 -4.80
C SER A 272 0.80 -18.37 -5.85
N LEU A 273 1.89 -19.11 -6.01
CA LEU A 273 1.91 -20.38 -6.70
C LEU A 273 1.67 -21.47 -5.68
N GLN A 274 0.99 -22.52 -6.10
CA GLN A 274 0.71 -23.72 -5.31
C GLN A 274 1.54 -24.90 -5.87
N LEU A 275 2.41 -25.44 -5.05
CA LEU A 275 3.35 -26.51 -5.41
C LEU A 275 3.16 -27.71 -4.48
N SER A 276 3.57 -28.90 -4.94
CA SER A 276 3.78 -30.03 -4.03
C SER A 276 5.04 -29.80 -3.20
N PHE A 277 5.16 -30.52 -2.08
CA PHE A 277 6.39 -30.49 -1.26
C PHE A 277 7.61 -30.93 -2.07
N GLU A 278 7.48 -31.98 -2.86
CA GLU A 278 8.55 -32.54 -3.69
C GLU A 278 9.06 -31.53 -4.70
N SER A 279 8.16 -30.81 -5.37
CA SER A 279 8.53 -29.75 -6.32
C SER A 279 9.27 -28.60 -5.64
N ALA A 280 8.85 -28.24 -4.43
CA ALA A 280 9.51 -27.21 -3.64
C ALA A 280 10.89 -27.68 -3.13
N LEU A 281 11.00 -28.94 -2.72
CA LEU A 281 12.24 -29.54 -2.25
C LEU A 281 13.25 -29.69 -3.39
N ASP A 282 12.84 -30.24 -4.53
CA ASP A 282 13.71 -30.42 -5.70
C ASP A 282 14.41 -29.11 -6.08
N LYS A 283 13.64 -28.03 -6.17
CA LYS A 283 14.17 -26.71 -6.55
C LYS A 283 14.84 -25.95 -5.41
N GLY A 284 14.37 -26.12 -4.18
CA GLY A 284 14.76 -25.30 -3.02
C GLY A 284 15.77 -25.92 -2.09
N LYS A 285 16.10 -27.23 -2.23
CA LYS A 285 16.95 -27.99 -1.31
C LYS A 285 18.28 -27.27 -1.02
N LYS A 286 18.92 -26.72 -2.06
CA LYS A 286 20.24 -26.07 -2.00
C LYS A 286 20.17 -24.54 -1.92
N ALA A 287 19.03 -23.98 -1.54
CA ALA A 287 18.93 -22.52 -1.37
C ALA A 287 19.83 -22.02 -0.24
N ASP A 288 20.45 -20.86 -0.44
CA ASP A 288 21.32 -20.25 0.56
C ASP A 288 20.55 -19.73 1.77
N TYR A 289 19.34 -19.17 1.52
CA TYR A 289 18.47 -18.63 2.54
C TYR A 289 17.03 -19.09 2.35
N TRP A 290 16.32 -19.28 3.46
CA TRP A 290 14.89 -19.45 3.50
C TRP A 290 14.26 -18.25 4.23
N ILE A 291 13.65 -17.34 3.48
CA ILE A 291 13.06 -16.10 4.02
C ILE A 291 11.52 -16.17 3.91
N GLY A 292 10.84 -16.04 5.05
CA GLY A 292 9.38 -16.15 5.13
C GLY A 292 8.91 -17.60 5.07
N CYS A 293 9.39 -18.41 5.99
CA CYS A 293 9.08 -19.84 6.14
C CYS A 293 7.71 -20.10 6.81
N GLY A 294 6.73 -19.21 6.61
CA GLY A 294 5.43 -19.25 7.29
C GLY A 294 5.43 -18.49 8.61
N LEU A 295 4.58 -18.91 9.52
CA LEU A 295 4.38 -18.24 10.83
C LEU A 295 4.99 -19.03 11.99
N TYR A 296 5.84 -20.02 11.71
CA TYR A 296 6.53 -20.77 12.73
C TYR A 296 7.52 -19.88 13.48
N GLU A 297 7.56 -20.00 14.79
CA GLU A 297 8.42 -19.21 15.66
C GLU A 297 9.78 -19.88 15.90
N THR A 298 9.78 -21.23 15.89
CA THR A 298 10.99 -22.05 16.19
C THR A 298 11.18 -23.15 15.15
N THR A 299 12.43 -23.62 15.04
CA THR A 299 12.80 -24.79 14.23
C THR A 299 12.02 -26.03 14.66
N ALA A 300 11.78 -26.21 15.97
CA ALA A 300 11.01 -27.34 16.48
C ALA A 300 9.56 -27.32 15.96
N GLN A 301 8.88 -26.14 15.99
CA GLN A 301 7.53 -26.01 15.43
C GLN A 301 7.51 -26.29 13.92
N LEU A 302 8.52 -25.80 13.19
CA LEU A 302 8.64 -26.04 11.75
C LEU A 302 8.80 -27.53 11.45
N LEU A 303 9.69 -28.22 12.14
CA LEU A 303 9.95 -29.67 11.96
C LEU A 303 8.77 -30.54 12.44
N ASN A 304 8.03 -30.12 13.47
CA ASN A 304 6.81 -30.82 13.90
C ASN A 304 5.71 -30.73 12.83
N ALA A 305 5.63 -29.61 12.08
CA ALA A 305 4.66 -29.46 10.99
C ALA A 305 5.02 -30.36 9.79
N ASN A 306 6.30 -30.49 9.47
CA ASN A 306 6.81 -31.43 8.46
C ASN A 306 8.27 -31.77 8.72
N LYS A 307 8.53 -33.04 9.12
CA LYS A 307 9.87 -33.54 9.40
C LYS A 307 10.85 -33.45 8.22
N HIS A 308 10.36 -33.41 6.99
CA HIS A 308 11.17 -33.32 5.78
C HIS A 308 11.75 -31.92 5.54
N TYR A 309 11.32 -30.90 6.28
CA TYR A 309 11.96 -29.57 6.21
C TYR A 309 13.45 -29.59 6.55
N LYS A 310 13.91 -30.59 7.32
CA LYS A 310 15.35 -30.85 7.59
C LYS A 310 16.19 -31.09 6.33
N GLU A 311 15.57 -31.40 5.18
CA GLU A 311 16.28 -31.61 3.93
C GLU A 311 16.79 -30.32 3.28
N PHE A 312 16.20 -29.15 3.63
CA PHE A 312 16.63 -27.86 3.10
C PHE A 312 17.95 -27.41 3.74
N ASP A 313 18.94 -27.08 2.90
CA ASP A 313 20.25 -26.64 3.36
C ASP A 313 20.19 -25.30 4.12
N ALA A 314 19.29 -24.40 3.75
CA ALA A 314 19.05 -23.15 4.49
C ALA A 314 18.67 -23.40 5.97
N LEU A 315 17.92 -24.48 6.26
CA LEU A 315 17.60 -24.83 7.65
C LEU A 315 18.82 -25.44 8.37
N LYS A 316 19.55 -26.36 7.73
CA LYS A 316 20.76 -26.97 8.28
C LYS A 316 21.84 -25.93 8.59
N ASN A 317 21.97 -24.92 7.72
CA ASN A 317 22.96 -23.85 7.84
C ASN A 317 22.47 -22.68 8.70
N GLU A 318 21.34 -22.85 9.40
CA GLU A 318 20.72 -21.80 10.23
C GLU A 318 20.48 -20.47 9.47
N SER A 319 20.17 -20.55 8.19
CA SER A 319 19.89 -19.40 7.32
C SER A 319 18.37 -19.24 7.04
N THR A 320 17.54 -19.66 8.01
CA THR A 320 16.09 -19.57 7.94
C THR A 320 15.58 -18.40 8.79
N TYR A 321 14.68 -17.60 8.21
CA TYR A 321 14.15 -16.38 8.83
C TYR A 321 12.64 -16.36 8.80
N THR A 322 12.03 -16.04 9.95
CA THR A 322 10.59 -16.00 10.18
C THR A 322 10.11 -14.58 10.49
N ILE A 323 8.83 -14.34 10.22
CA ILE A 323 8.09 -13.16 10.69
C ILE A 323 7.20 -13.50 11.90
N GLY A 324 7.13 -14.77 12.30
CA GLY A 324 6.18 -15.28 13.31
C GLY A 324 6.46 -14.80 14.73
N THR A 325 7.68 -14.36 15.03
CA THR A 325 8.11 -13.93 16.36
C THR A 325 7.81 -12.47 16.69
N LYS A 326 7.72 -11.60 15.68
CA LYS A 326 7.51 -10.16 15.85
C LYS A 326 6.01 -9.85 15.97
N LYS A 327 5.52 -9.79 17.20
CA LYS A 327 4.08 -9.61 17.53
C LYS A 327 3.84 -8.42 18.44
N GLY A 328 2.67 -7.82 18.30
CA GLY A 328 2.13 -6.89 19.29
C GLY A 328 1.58 -7.63 20.52
N LYS A 329 1.18 -6.87 21.54
CA LYS A 329 0.71 -7.35 22.85
C LYS A 329 -0.37 -8.44 22.79
N THR A 330 -1.24 -8.41 21.79
CA THR A 330 -2.37 -9.34 21.63
C THR A 330 -2.15 -10.41 20.55
N GLY A 331 -0.91 -10.54 20.04
CA GLY A 331 -0.54 -11.57 19.07
C GLY A 331 -0.64 -11.15 17.62
N GLY A 332 -1.08 -9.94 17.31
CA GLY A 332 -1.05 -9.38 15.94
C GLY A 332 0.38 -9.31 15.42
N LEU A 333 0.60 -9.79 14.19
CA LEU A 333 1.94 -9.79 13.57
C LEU A 333 2.29 -8.41 13.02
N ILE A 334 3.42 -7.85 13.45
CA ILE A 334 3.88 -6.52 13.04
C ILE A 334 4.08 -6.46 11.52
N TYR A 335 4.54 -7.55 10.90
CA TYR A 335 4.74 -7.61 9.46
C TYR A 335 3.47 -7.30 8.67
N PHE A 336 2.34 -7.92 9.00
CA PHE A 336 1.10 -7.73 8.23
C PHE A 336 0.50 -6.34 8.40
N GLU A 337 0.73 -5.70 9.53
CA GLU A 337 0.23 -4.35 9.79
C GLU A 337 1.15 -3.28 9.18
N LEU A 338 2.45 -3.35 9.46
CA LEU A 338 3.38 -2.25 9.18
C LEU A 338 4.11 -2.38 7.84
N ALA A 339 4.40 -3.60 7.36
CA ALA A 339 5.20 -3.80 6.15
C ALA A 339 4.61 -3.18 4.88
N PRO A 340 3.27 -3.15 4.68
CA PRO A 340 2.69 -2.50 3.49
C PRO A 340 3.04 -1.01 3.36
N ILE A 341 3.08 -0.27 4.45
CA ILE A 341 3.44 1.16 4.44
C ILE A 341 4.95 1.39 4.63
N ARG A 342 5.70 0.42 5.17
CA ARG A 342 7.14 0.53 5.41
C ARG A 342 7.95 -0.50 4.60
N PRO A 343 7.79 -0.52 3.25
CA PRO A 343 8.55 -1.40 2.38
C PRO A 343 10.06 -1.13 2.45
N ASP A 344 10.46 0.08 2.79
CA ASP A 344 11.85 0.46 3.01
C ASP A 344 12.50 -0.36 4.12
N LEU A 345 11.76 -0.66 5.19
CA LEU A 345 12.26 -1.50 6.28
C LEU A 345 12.29 -2.99 5.89
N VAL A 346 11.28 -3.47 5.16
CA VAL A 346 11.28 -4.86 4.65
C VAL A 346 12.50 -5.10 3.75
N LEU A 347 12.77 -4.18 2.81
CA LEU A 347 13.92 -4.28 1.93
C LEU A 347 15.24 -4.25 2.70
N LYS A 348 15.36 -3.36 3.70
CA LYS A 348 16.53 -3.29 4.58
C LYS A 348 16.73 -4.57 5.40
N ASP A 349 15.66 -5.17 5.90
CA ASP A 349 15.72 -6.45 6.61
C ASP A 349 16.30 -7.54 5.71
N ILE A 350 15.77 -7.69 4.50
CA ILE A 350 16.22 -8.70 3.53
C ILE A 350 17.70 -8.48 3.16
N ILE A 351 18.11 -7.23 2.92
CA ILE A 351 19.51 -6.89 2.65
C ILE A 351 20.38 -7.20 3.86
N LYS A 352 19.95 -6.87 5.09
CA LYS A 352 20.73 -7.16 6.31
C LYS A 352 20.90 -8.65 6.54
N ILE A 353 19.88 -9.45 6.22
CA ILE A 353 19.93 -10.92 6.31
C ILE A 353 20.97 -11.48 5.34
N THR A 354 20.95 -11.05 4.09
CA THR A 354 21.73 -11.67 3.01
C THR A 354 23.11 -11.02 2.80
N ASN A 355 23.27 -9.77 3.23
CA ASN A 355 24.52 -9.02 3.19
C ASN A 355 24.68 -8.12 4.44
N PRO A 356 25.01 -8.69 5.60
CA PRO A 356 25.10 -7.96 6.87
C PRO A 356 26.06 -6.76 6.85
N LYS A 357 27.11 -6.82 6.02
CA LYS A 357 28.12 -5.76 5.90
C LYS A 357 27.60 -4.52 5.19
N ALA A 358 26.57 -4.65 4.34
CA ALA A 358 25.95 -3.52 3.63
C ALA A 358 25.18 -2.57 4.57
N LEU A 359 24.68 -3.08 5.69
CA LEU A 359 23.90 -2.34 6.68
C LEU A 359 24.40 -2.67 8.12
N PRO A 360 25.64 -2.30 8.49
CA PRO A 360 26.29 -2.79 9.73
C PRO A 360 25.48 -2.47 11.00
N ASN A 361 24.95 -1.28 11.13
CA ASN A 361 24.26 -0.79 12.33
C ASN A 361 22.72 -1.01 12.29
N TYR A 362 22.18 -1.59 11.20
CA TYR A 362 20.75 -1.81 11.07
C TYR A 362 20.32 -3.06 11.86
N LYS A 363 19.21 -2.93 12.61
CA LYS A 363 18.54 -4.02 13.34
C LYS A 363 17.28 -4.44 12.60
N LEU A 364 17.06 -5.75 12.50
CA LEU A 364 15.88 -6.31 11.84
C LEU A 364 14.59 -5.85 12.49
N THR A 365 13.67 -5.35 11.68
CA THR A 365 12.36 -4.88 12.11
C THR A 365 11.32 -5.99 12.11
N PHE A 366 11.24 -6.76 11.03
CA PHE A 366 10.17 -7.73 10.78
C PHE A 366 10.61 -9.17 10.91
N PHE A 367 11.82 -9.47 10.45
CA PHE A 367 12.33 -10.84 10.42
C PHE A 367 13.19 -11.14 11.63
N GLU A 368 13.22 -12.41 12.00
CA GLU A 368 14.12 -12.93 13.02
C GLU A 368 14.70 -14.27 12.54
N LYS A 369 15.98 -14.52 12.87
CA LYS A 369 16.61 -15.81 12.60
C LYS A 369 15.88 -16.87 13.40
N MET A 370 15.47 -17.94 12.75
CA MET A 370 14.79 -19.06 13.41
C MET A 370 15.78 -19.77 14.35
N LYS A 371 15.32 -20.12 15.54
CA LYS A 371 16.08 -20.83 16.59
C LYS A 371 15.56 -22.23 16.80
#